data_de626e0e5427037f9e54ec7d60be6870
#
_entry.id   de626e0e5427037f9e54ec7d60be6870
#
_cell.length_a   1.000
_cell.length_b   1.000
_cell.length_c   1.000
_cell.angle_alpha   90.00
_cell.angle_beta   90.00
_cell.angle_gamma   90.00
#
_symmetry.space_group_name_H-M   'P 1'
#
loop_
_entity.id
_entity.type
_entity.pdbx_description
1 polymer ?
#
loop_
_entity_poly.entity_id
_entity_poly.type
_entity_poly.pdbx_seq_one_letter_code
_entity_poly.pdbx_strand_id
1 'polypeptide(L)'
;GLAGQEDTAKTYVLNEFFAAMEVPTAYNIQITVVNDNVVNAFALPGGRIVVYTALLKEITSYPELAALLSHEFTHINNKHSTKRIFRQLGSKVFLGLLFGRFGTVTSVVVNHADNLKSLTYSRSLEKEADQDGLAILTKRGIDPKGFTDLFNHLKEAAPVNSMPEFLGSHPDVDKRIAYIQEASQNATVKEDVQLKAIFEKLK
;
A
#
# COMPACT_ATOMS: atom_id res chain seq x y z
N GLY A 1 13.30 -14.69 4.32
CA GLY A 1 12.90 -13.53 5.11
C GLY A 1 12.81 -12.29 4.24
N LEU A 2 12.06 -11.26 4.63
CA LEU A 2 12.13 -9.93 4.01
C LEU A 2 13.60 -9.47 4.06
N ALA A 3 14.15 -9.03 2.93
CA ALA A 3 15.55 -8.63 2.83
C ALA A 3 15.76 -7.24 3.42
N GLY A 4 15.65 -7.09 4.72
CA GLY A 4 15.88 -5.85 5.45
C GLY A 4 15.55 -6.02 6.91
N GLN A 5 16.16 -5.21 7.76
CA GLN A 5 15.85 -5.19 9.18
C GLN A 5 14.59 -4.35 9.42
N GLU A 6 13.69 -4.82 10.25
CA GLU A 6 12.51 -4.06 10.66
C GLU A 6 12.93 -2.79 11.45
N ASP A 7 12.32 -1.67 11.10
CA ASP A 7 12.32 -0.44 11.89
C ASP A 7 11.13 -0.48 12.84
N THR A 8 11.37 -0.99 14.05
CA THR A 8 10.30 -1.20 15.05
C THR A 8 9.66 0.10 15.51
N ALA A 9 10.41 1.21 15.57
CA ALA A 9 9.88 2.51 15.97
C ALA A 9 8.88 3.02 14.93
N LYS A 10 9.25 3.02 13.66
CA LYS A 10 8.34 3.43 12.57
C LYS A 10 7.19 2.44 12.38
N THR A 11 7.43 1.14 12.57
CA THR A 11 6.38 0.11 12.58
C THR A 11 5.30 0.46 13.60
N TYR A 12 5.69 0.80 14.83
CA TYR A 12 4.75 1.20 15.87
C TYR A 12 3.93 2.44 15.45
N VAL A 13 4.60 3.48 14.95
CA VAL A 13 3.94 4.73 14.53
C VAL A 13 2.96 4.50 13.38
N LEU A 14 3.30 3.68 12.38
CA LEU A 14 2.38 3.39 11.26
C LEU A 14 1.16 2.59 11.71
N ASN A 15 1.31 1.66 12.63
CA ASN A 15 0.17 0.93 13.20
C ASN A 15 -0.73 1.85 14.05
N GLU A 16 -0.13 2.75 14.86
CA GLU A 16 -0.87 3.79 15.60
C GLU A 16 -1.63 4.70 14.63
N PHE A 17 -0.99 5.14 13.54
CA PHE A 17 -1.61 5.98 12.52
C PHE A 17 -2.79 5.29 11.86
N PHE A 18 -2.61 4.04 11.40
CA PHE A 18 -3.69 3.30 10.76
C PHE A 18 -4.86 3.02 11.70
N ALA A 19 -4.57 2.71 12.97
CA ALA A 19 -5.62 2.55 13.99
C ALA A 19 -6.42 3.84 14.19
N ALA A 20 -5.74 5.01 14.21
CA ALA A 20 -6.39 6.32 14.31
C ALA A 20 -7.21 6.72 13.08
N MET A 21 -6.95 6.12 11.92
CA MET A 21 -7.81 6.28 10.74
C MET A 21 -9.20 5.64 10.90
N GLU A 22 -9.38 4.74 11.88
CA GLU A 22 -10.66 4.06 12.20
C GLU A 22 -11.32 3.42 10.97
N VAL A 23 -10.51 2.77 10.13
CA VAL A 23 -11.01 2.11 8.92
C VAL A 23 -11.78 0.83 9.29
N PRO A 24 -13.06 0.70 8.95
CA PRO A 24 -13.82 -0.51 9.25
C PRO A 24 -13.25 -1.71 8.49
N THR A 25 -12.90 -2.77 9.20
CA THR A 25 -12.34 -3.97 8.58
C THR A 25 -12.58 -5.22 9.43
N ALA A 26 -12.71 -6.37 8.75
CA ALA A 26 -12.71 -7.69 9.39
C ALA A 26 -11.29 -8.27 9.51
N TYR A 27 -10.28 -7.61 8.93
CA TYR A 27 -8.88 -8.05 8.99
C TYR A 27 -8.17 -7.46 10.20
N ASN A 28 -7.29 -8.23 10.82
CA ASN A 28 -6.29 -7.69 11.73
C ASN A 28 -5.14 -7.12 10.90
N ILE A 29 -5.18 -5.82 10.64
CA ILE A 29 -4.15 -5.15 9.83
C ILE A 29 -2.88 -4.98 10.65
N GLN A 30 -1.77 -5.40 10.07
CA GLN A 30 -0.43 -5.26 10.64
C GLN A 30 0.49 -4.61 9.61
N ILE A 31 1.04 -3.46 9.95
CA ILE A 31 1.99 -2.74 9.10
C ILE A 31 3.39 -2.99 9.64
N THR A 32 4.31 -3.35 8.76
CA THR A 32 5.73 -3.54 9.09
C THR A 32 6.56 -2.57 8.26
N VAL A 33 7.39 -1.78 8.90
CA VAL A 33 8.37 -0.93 8.22
C VAL A 33 9.70 -1.66 8.15
N VAL A 34 10.27 -1.74 6.96
CA VAL A 34 11.52 -2.43 6.69
C VAL A 34 12.56 -1.43 6.18
N ASN A 35 13.77 -1.47 6.73
CA ASN A 35 14.89 -0.67 6.26
C ASN A 35 15.34 -1.17 4.90
N ASP A 36 14.96 -0.43 3.86
CA ASP A 36 15.32 -0.72 2.47
C ASP A 36 15.46 0.61 1.69
N ASN A 37 16.36 0.63 0.71
CA ASN A 37 16.59 1.78 -0.15
C ASN A 37 15.69 1.81 -1.39
N VAL A 38 14.87 0.80 -1.58
CA VAL A 38 13.89 0.73 -2.66
C VAL A 38 12.64 1.52 -2.26
N VAL A 39 12.19 2.42 -3.13
CA VAL A 39 10.95 3.19 -2.93
C VAL A 39 9.76 2.28 -3.24
N ASN A 40 9.25 1.59 -2.21
CA ASN A 40 8.18 0.60 -2.37
C ASN A 40 7.32 0.41 -1.11
N ALA A 41 6.07 -0.01 -1.33
CA ALA A 41 5.18 -0.61 -0.33
C ALA A 41 4.32 -1.66 -1.02
N PHE A 42 3.82 -2.62 -0.27
CA PHE A 42 2.95 -3.65 -0.83
C PHE A 42 2.08 -4.34 0.22
N ALA A 43 0.91 -4.74 -0.22
CA ALA A 43 -0.05 -5.50 0.56
C ALA A 43 0.13 -7.02 0.36
N LEU A 44 0.13 -7.77 1.46
CA LEU A 44 0.15 -9.23 1.45
C LEU A 44 -1.19 -9.78 1.93
N PRO A 45 -1.57 -11.00 1.49
CA PRO A 45 -2.75 -11.67 2.02
C PRO A 45 -2.70 -11.84 3.54
N GLY A 46 -3.86 -11.78 4.18
CA GLY A 46 -3.95 -12.00 5.63
C GLY A 46 -3.80 -10.73 6.47
N GLY A 47 -3.86 -9.54 5.87
CA GLY A 47 -3.90 -8.29 6.63
C GLY A 47 -2.53 -7.64 6.83
N ARG A 48 -1.52 -7.99 6.05
CA ARG A 48 -0.17 -7.44 6.22
C ARG A 48 0.16 -6.40 5.15
N ILE A 49 0.68 -5.25 5.58
CA ILE A 49 1.23 -4.19 4.72
C ILE A 49 2.71 -4.04 5.06
N VAL A 50 3.55 -4.03 4.04
CA VAL A 50 4.98 -3.74 4.20
C VAL A 50 5.27 -2.40 3.57
N VAL A 51 5.97 -1.53 4.28
CA VAL A 51 6.39 -0.21 3.81
C VAL A 51 7.90 -0.08 3.97
N TYR A 52 8.59 0.34 2.92
CA TYR A 52 10.04 0.54 2.99
C TYR A 52 10.38 1.95 3.44
N THR A 53 11.46 2.08 4.20
CA THR A 53 11.91 3.36 4.75
C THR A 53 12.21 4.39 3.65
N ALA A 54 12.66 3.96 2.47
CA ALA A 54 12.88 4.86 1.35
C ALA A 54 11.56 5.51 0.87
N LEU A 55 10.46 4.76 0.81
CA LEU A 55 9.16 5.32 0.44
C LEU A 55 8.65 6.30 1.51
N LEU A 56 8.83 5.99 2.79
CA LEU A 56 8.39 6.88 3.88
C LEU A 56 9.10 8.23 3.85
N LYS A 57 10.33 8.31 3.34
CA LYS A 57 11.08 9.58 3.22
C LYS A 57 10.47 10.51 2.19
N GLU A 58 9.78 9.97 1.19
CA GLU A 58 9.14 10.75 0.13
C GLU A 58 7.76 11.29 0.56
N ILE A 59 7.21 10.79 1.66
CA ILE A 59 5.93 11.23 2.21
C ILE A 59 6.13 12.48 3.05
N THR A 60 5.51 13.58 2.66
CA THR A 60 5.72 14.88 3.27
C THR A 60 4.58 15.31 4.20
N SER A 61 3.40 14.70 4.08
CA SER A 61 2.22 15.06 4.83
C SER A 61 1.41 13.85 5.30
N TYR A 62 0.60 14.03 6.35
CA TYR A 62 -0.27 12.96 6.85
C TYR A 62 -1.37 12.53 5.86
N PRO A 63 -1.93 13.40 4.98
CA PRO A 63 -2.86 12.94 3.94
C PRO A 63 -2.21 12.01 2.91
N GLU A 64 -0.94 12.22 2.59
CA GLU A 64 -0.19 11.29 1.71
C GLU A 64 0.00 9.92 2.36
N LEU A 65 0.35 9.90 3.65
CA LEU A 65 0.45 8.63 4.40
C LEU A 65 -0.91 7.93 4.48
N ALA A 66 -1.98 8.68 4.74
CA ALA A 66 -3.34 8.15 4.76
C ALA A 66 -3.74 7.59 3.37
N ALA A 67 -3.38 8.27 2.29
CA ALA A 67 -3.61 7.80 0.93
C ALA A 67 -2.88 6.49 0.64
N LEU A 68 -1.58 6.40 0.96
CA LEU A 68 -0.80 5.16 0.82
C LEU A 68 -1.45 4.00 1.57
N LEU A 69 -1.71 4.19 2.86
CA LEU A 69 -2.23 3.12 3.71
C LEU A 69 -3.66 2.70 3.33
N SER A 70 -4.50 3.63 2.88
CA SER A 70 -5.84 3.33 2.36
C SER A 70 -5.78 2.53 1.08
N HIS A 71 -4.87 2.86 0.17
CA HIS A 71 -4.65 2.15 -1.08
C HIS A 71 -4.19 0.70 -0.82
N GLU A 72 -3.15 0.52 -0.01
CA GLU A 72 -2.63 -0.81 0.35
C GLU A 72 -3.67 -1.64 1.13
N PHE A 73 -4.39 -1.01 2.05
CA PHE A 73 -5.50 -1.63 2.76
C PHE A 73 -6.58 -2.15 1.79
N THR A 74 -6.95 -1.37 0.79
CA THR A 74 -7.95 -1.78 -0.20
C THR A 74 -7.50 -3.02 -0.98
N HIS A 75 -6.21 -3.14 -1.31
CA HIS A 75 -5.68 -4.35 -1.91
C HIS A 75 -5.86 -5.60 -1.04
N ILE A 76 -5.85 -5.45 0.29
CA ILE A 76 -6.17 -6.55 1.23
C ILE A 76 -7.67 -6.79 1.28
N ASN A 77 -8.44 -5.73 1.56
CA ASN A 77 -9.88 -5.80 1.80
C ASN A 77 -10.63 -6.42 0.62
N ASN A 78 -10.25 -6.03 -0.61
CA ASN A 78 -10.83 -6.51 -1.87
C ASN A 78 -10.15 -7.78 -2.40
N LYS A 79 -9.22 -8.37 -1.60
CA LYS A 79 -8.49 -9.59 -1.93
C LYS A 79 -7.65 -9.50 -3.22
N HIS A 80 -7.21 -8.29 -3.60
CA HIS A 80 -6.41 -8.07 -4.80
C HIS A 80 -5.08 -8.80 -4.71
N SER A 81 -4.39 -8.72 -3.58
CA SER A 81 -3.13 -9.43 -3.32
C SER A 81 -3.31 -10.95 -3.47
N THR A 82 -4.42 -11.50 -2.96
CA THR A 82 -4.75 -12.92 -3.12
C THR A 82 -4.98 -13.27 -4.59
N LYS A 83 -5.84 -12.51 -5.29
CA LYS A 83 -6.12 -12.70 -6.73
C LYS A 83 -4.84 -12.63 -7.56
N ARG A 84 -3.94 -11.69 -7.23
CA ARG A 84 -2.65 -11.49 -7.91
C ARG A 84 -1.74 -12.71 -7.74
N ILE A 85 -1.58 -13.19 -6.51
CA ILE A 85 -0.77 -14.38 -6.21
C ILE A 85 -1.32 -15.60 -6.97
N PHE A 86 -2.63 -15.83 -6.92
CA PHE A 86 -3.26 -16.94 -7.64
C PHE A 86 -3.04 -16.86 -9.15
N ARG A 87 -3.12 -15.70 -9.76
CA ARG A 87 -2.86 -15.53 -11.20
C ARG A 87 -1.42 -15.86 -11.58
N GLN A 88 -0.45 -15.49 -10.76
CA GLN A 88 0.97 -15.66 -11.08
C GLN A 88 1.53 -17.03 -10.74
N LEU A 89 1.11 -17.60 -9.62
CA LEU A 89 1.54 -18.95 -9.25
C LEU A 89 0.88 -20.02 -10.13
N GLY A 90 -0.19 -19.67 -10.85
CA GLY A 90 -0.85 -20.49 -11.84
C GLY A 90 -1.46 -21.77 -11.27
N SER A 91 -2.04 -22.58 -12.17
CA SER A 91 -2.69 -23.85 -11.85
C SER A 91 -1.77 -24.87 -11.15
N LYS A 92 -0.46 -24.79 -11.37
CA LYS A 92 0.52 -25.73 -10.77
C LYS A 92 0.56 -25.64 -9.24
N VAL A 93 0.56 -24.42 -8.68
CA VAL A 93 0.55 -24.22 -7.22
C VAL A 93 -0.82 -24.54 -6.65
N PHE A 94 -1.88 -24.15 -7.33
CA PHE A 94 -3.25 -24.50 -6.93
C PHE A 94 -3.44 -26.02 -6.85
N LEU A 95 -3.02 -26.74 -7.87
CA LEU A 95 -3.03 -28.20 -7.88
C LEU A 95 -2.13 -28.81 -6.80
N GLY A 96 -0.95 -28.21 -6.57
CA GLY A 96 -0.07 -28.65 -5.49
C GLY A 96 -0.66 -28.49 -4.11
N LEU A 97 -1.42 -27.41 -3.86
CA LEU A 97 -2.17 -27.20 -2.61
C LEU A 97 -3.33 -28.20 -2.47
N LEU A 98 -4.09 -28.45 -3.55
CA LEU A 98 -5.19 -29.41 -3.56
C LEU A 98 -4.74 -30.85 -3.29
N PHE A 99 -3.58 -31.24 -3.81
CA PHE A 99 -3.03 -32.60 -3.67
C PHE A 99 -2.02 -32.76 -2.53
N GLY A 100 -1.89 -31.73 -1.65
CA GLY A 100 -1.03 -31.78 -0.47
C GLY A 100 0.49 -31.91 -0.77
N ARG A 101 0.91 -31.58 -2.00
CA ARG A 101 2.32 -31.69 -2.45
C ARG A 101 3.19 -30.50 -2.04
N PHE A 102 2.59 -29.40 -1.58
CA PHE A 102 3.28 -28.24 -1.05
C PHE A 102 2.85 -28.08 0.41
N GLY A 103 3.79 -27.68 1.26
CA GLY A 103 3.50 -27.30 2.64
C GLY A 103 2.43 -26.18 2.72
N THR A 104 2.17 -25.68 3.89
CA THR A 104 1.13 -24.66 4.09
C THR A 104 1.28 -23.48 3.13
N VAL A 105 0.18 -22.81 2.77
CA VAL A 105 0.17 -21.58 1.94
C VAL A 105 1.23 -20.59 2.41
N THR A 106 1.47 -20.54 3.72
CA THR A 106 2.51 -19.72 4.35
C THR A 106 3.91 -20.05 3.83
N SER A 107 4.27 -21.34 3.65
CA SER A 107 5.60 -21.71 3.15
C SER A 107 5.79 -21.36 1.68
N VAL A 108 4.73 -21.42 0.87
CA VAL A 108 4.78 -20.98 -0.54
C VAL A 108 4.98 -19.47 -0.63
N VAL A 109 4.25 -18.70 0.19
CA VAL A 109 4.37 -17.24 0.25
C VAL A 109 5.77 -16.84 0.72
N VAL A 110 6.31 -17.50 1.76
CA VAL A 110 7.65 -17.20 2.30
C VAL A 110 8.76 -17.52 1.28
N ASN A 111 8.67 -18.65 0.58
CA ASN A 111 9.69 -19.05 -0.41
C ASN A 111 9.69 -18.21 -1.69
N HIS A 112 8.60 -17.44 -1.95
CA HIS A 112 8.46 -16.56 -3.10
C HIS A 112 8.34 -15.09 -2.72
N ALA A 113 8.71 -14.71 -1.49
CA ALA A 113 8.58 -13.35 -0.97
C ALA A 113 9.24 -12.30 -1.89
N ASP A 114 10.40 -12.63 -2.48
CA ASP A 114 11.07 -11.71 -3.41
C ASP A 114 10.31 -11.53 -4.72
N ASN A 115 9.61 -12.56 -5.19
CA ASN A 115 8.74 -12.46 -6.36
C ASN A 115 7.43 -11.71 -6.05
N LEU A 116 7.02 -11.64 -4.80
CA LEU A 116 5.79 -10.95 -4.41
C LEU A 116 5.95 -9.42 -4.42
N LYS A 117 7.17 -8.92 -4.19
CA LYS A 117 7.48 -7.49 -4.19
C LYS A 117 7.27 -6.85 -5.57
N SER A 118 7.68 -7.55 -6.64
CA SER A 118 7.66 -7.06 -8.03
C SER A 118 6.36 -7.36 -8.78
N LEU A 119 5.33 -7.87 -8.09
CA LEU A 119 4.07 -8.19 -8.73
C LEU A 119 3.29 -6.92 -9.10
N THR A 120 2.94 -6.78 -10.37
CA THR A 120 2.13 -5.66 -10.86
C THR A 120 0.63 -5.95 -10.72
N TYR A 121 -0.14 -4.98 -10.27
CA TYR A 121 -1.59 -5.03 -10.29
C TYR A 121 -2.15 -4.67 -11.68
N SER A 122 -3.34 -5.18 -12.01
CA SER A 122 -4.01 -4.74 -13.22
C SER A 122 -4.60 -3.33 -13.02
N ARG A 123 -4.72 -2.58 -14.12
CA ARG A 123 -5.32 -1.23 -14.10
C ARG A 123 -6.70 -1.16 -13.45
N SER A 124 -7.51 -2.21 -13.61
CA SER A 124 -8.83 -2.27 -12.97
C SER A 124 -8.76 -2.43 -11.45
N LEU A 125 -7.79 -3.20 -10.94
CA LEU A 125 -7.57 -3.35 -9.50
C LEU A 125 -6.96 -2.09 -8.88
N GLU A 126 -6.10 -1.39 -9.62
CA GLU A 126 -5.58 -0.08 -9.21
C GLU A 126 -6.71 0.96 -9.09
N LYS A 127 -7.58 1.02 -10.11
CA LYS A 127 -8.72 1.93 -10.07
C LYS A 127 -9.66 1.64 -8.91
N GLU A 128 -9.93 0.37 -8.62
CA GLU A 128 -10.73 -0.05 -7.46
C GLU A 128 -10.04 0.34 -6.15
N ALA A 129 -8.73 0.12 -6.04
CA ALA A 129 -7.95 0.49 -4.86
C ALA A 129 -7.95 2.01 -4.60
N ASP A 130 -7.83 2.81 -5.67
CA ASP A 130 -7.88 4.26 -5.56
C ASP A 130 -9.28 4.76 -5.17
N GLN A 131 -10.33 4.23 -5.79
CA GLN A 131 -11.70 4.66 -5.53
C GLN A 131 -12.12 4.35 -4.09
N ASP A 132 -11.85 3.14 -3.61
CA ASP A 132 -12.19 2.75 -2.25
C ASP A 132 -11.27 3.45 -1.22
N GLY A 133 -9.98 3.60 -1.55
CA GLY A 133 -9.05 4.37 -0.73
C GLY A 133 -9.47 5.85 -0.62
N LEU A 134 -9.88 6.45 -1.73
CA LEU A 134 -10.41 7.82 -1.76
C LEU A 134 -11.68 7.96 -0.92
N ALA A 135 -12.57 6.96 -0.98
CA ALA A 135 -13.78 6.94 -0.16
C ALA A 135 -13.47 6.88 1.35
N ILE A 136 -12.40 6.17 1.75
CA ILE A 136 -11.91 6.16 3.14
C ILE A 136 -11.48 7.56 3.57
N LEU A 137 -10.63 8.25 2.80
CA LEU A 137 -10.18 9.60 3.10
C LEU A 137 -11.35 10.57 3.20
N THR A 138 -12.22 10.56 2.19
CA THR A 138 -13.38 11.46 2.12
C THR A 138 -14.33 11.27 3.32
N LYS A 139 -14.61 10.02 3.71
CA LYS A 139 -15.45 9.72 4.86
C LYS A 139 -14.87 10.24 6.17
N ARG A 140 -13.54 10.27 6.30
CA ARG A 140 -12.82 10.80 7.46
C ARG A 140 -12.59 12.32 7.38
N GLY A 141 -12.92 12.96 6.25
CA GLY A 141 -12.62 14.36 5.99
C GLY A 141 -11.13 14.64 5.79
N ILE A 142 -10.31 13.61 5.54
CA ILE A 142 -8.89 13.75 5.20
C ILE A 142 -8.79 14.28 3.77
N ASP A 143 -7.82 15.17 3.51
CA ASP A 143 -7.64 15.75 2.18
C ASP A 143 -7.32 14.68 1.13
N PRO A 144 -8.21 14.44 0.15
CA PRO A 144 -7.98 13.45 -0.89
C PRO A 144 -6.84 13.81 -1.85
N LYS A 145 -6.38 15.08 -1.86
CA LYS A 145 -5.16 15.48 -2.57
C LYS A 145 -3.95 14.67 -2.12
N GLY A 146 -3.98 14.10 -0.92
CA GLY A 146 -2.92 13.20 -0.46
C GLY A 146 -2.56 12.10 -1.46
N PHE A 147 -3.52 11.57 -2.24
CA PHE A 147 -3.23 10.62 -3.32
C PHE A 147 -2.42 11.24 -4.46
N THR A 148 -2.83 12.41 -4.94
CA THR A 148 -2.14 13.06 -6.08
C THR A 148 -0.79 13.61 -5.67
N ASP A 149 -0.68 14.14 -4.46
CA ASP A 149 0.56 14.67 -3.92
C ASP A 149 1.58 13.52 -3.71
N LEU A 150 1.16 12.39 -3.15
CA LEU A 150 1.97 11.17 -3.04
C LEU A 150 2.53 10.74 -4.40
N PHE A 151 1.67 10.61 -5.41
CA PHE A 151 2.11 10.18 -6.74
C PHE A 151 3.08 11.17 -7.39
N ASN A 152 2.87 12.47 -7.21
CA ASN A 152 3.76 13.50 -7.74
C ASN A 152 5.13 13.44 -7.05
N HIS A 153 5.18 13.36 -5.71
CA HIS A 153 6.43 13.25 -4.98
C HIS A 153 7.20 11.97 -5.37
N LEU A 154 6.50 10.83 -5.51
CA LEU A 154 7.15 9.60 -5.96
C LEU A 154 7.68 9.69 -7.41
N LYS A 155 7.03 10.45 -8.29
CA LYS A 155 7.54 10.71 -9.65
C LYS A 155 8.77 11.62 -9.62
N GLU A 156 8.75 12.66 -8.77
CA GLU A 156 9.85 13.62 -8.62
C GLU A 156 11.10 13.00 -7.97
N ALA A 157 10.89 12.07 -7.02
CA ALA A 157 11.96 11.33 -6.36
C ALA A 157 12.66 10.32 -7.29
N ALA A 158 12.08 10.01 -8.45
CA ALA A 158 12.64 9.06 -9.38
C ALA A 158 13.95 9.56 -9.99
N PRO A 159 15.05 8.79 -9.96
CA PRO A 159 16.24 9.12 -10.71
C PRO A 159 15.92 9.24 -12.21
N VAL A 160 16.67 10.08 -12.92
CA VAL A 160 16.53 10.24 -14.37
C VAL A 160 16.62 8.86 -15.06
N ASN A 161 15.60 8.51 -15.83
CA ASN A 161 15.44 7.21 -16.53
C ASN A 161 15.17 5.98 -15.63
N SER A 162 14.70 6.14 -14.41
CA SER A 162 14.22 5.04 -13.59
C SER A 162 12.82 5.36 -13.03
N MET A 163 12.03 4.32 -12.81
CA MET A 163 10.71 4.44 -12.17
C MET A 163 10.79 3.80 -10.78
N PRO A 164 10.32 4.48 -9.71
CA PRO A 164 10.21 3.84 -8.41
C PRO A 164 9.48 2.51 -8.51
N GLU A 165 9.92 1.49 -7.77
CA GLU A 165 9.31 0.15 -7.85
C GLU A 165 7.83 0.19 -7.49
N PHE A 166 7.44 1.07 -6.55
CA PHE A 166 6.04 1.32 -6.23
C PHE A 166 5.22 1.72 -7.46
N LEU A 167 5.68 2.69 -8.24
CA LEU A 167 4.96 3.12 -9.45
C LEU A 167 5.00 2.04 -10.56
N GLY A 168 6.02 1.19 -10.59
CA GLY A 168 6.12 0.04 -11.50
C GLY A 168 5.14 -1.08 -11.14
N SER A 169 4.92 -1.34 -9.85
CA SER A 169 3.94 -2.31 -9.36
C SER A 169 2.50 -1.78 -9.38
N HIS A 170 2.33 -0.44 -9.38
CA HIS A 170 1.05 0.28 -9.40
C HIS A 170 0.93 1.20 -10.63
N PRO A 171 0.67 0.65 -11.83
CA PRO A 171 0.82 1.35 -13.10
C PRO A 171 -0.22 2.44 -13.37
N ASP A 172 0.00 3.17 -14.49
CA ASP A 172 -0.88 4.18 -15.07
C ASP A 172 -1.08 5.44 -14.19
N VAL A 173 -0.06 5.84 -13.45
CA VAL A 173 -0.11 6.93 -12.45
C VAL A 173 -0.72 8.22 -13.00
N ASP A 174 -0.38 8.65 -14.22
CA ASP A 174 -0.91 9.90 -14.80
C ASP A 174 -2.44 9.85 -15.00
N LYS A 175 -2.95 8.70 -15.44
CA LYS A 175 -4.40 8.50 -15.56
C LYS A 175 -5.08 8.44 -14.20
N ARG A 176 -4.40 7.86 -13.21
CA ARG A 176 -4.87 7.77 -11.82
C ARG A 176 -4.98 9.17 -11.22
N ILE A 177 -3.96 10.00 -11.36
CA ILE A 177 -3.99 11.41 -10.93
C ILE A 177 -5.20 12.14 -11.52
N ALA A 178 -5.44 11.99 -12.83
CA ALA A 178 -6.53 12.70 -13.51
C ALA A 178 -7.91 12.37 -12.93
N TYR A 179 -8.27 11.09 -12.78
CA TYR A 179 -9.60 10.75 -12.24
C TYR A 179 -9.72 10.96 -10.73
N ILE A 180 -8.62 10.88 -9.97
CA ILE A 180 -8.61 11.20 -8.54
C ILE A 180 -8.87 12.70 -8.35
N GLN A 181 -8.22 13.56 -9.13
CA GLN A 181 -8.47 15.00 -9.10
C GLN A 181 -9.93 15.32 -9.39
N GLU A 182 -10.52 14.70 -10.41
CA GLU A 182 -11.93 14.86 -10.73
C GLU A 182 -12.84 14.43 -9.59
N ALA A 183 -12.60 13.24 -9.02
CA ALA A 183 -13.39 12.70 -7.93
C ALA A 183 -13.25 13.49 -6.60
N SER A 184 -12.18 14.26 -6.46
CA SER A 184 -11.86 15.00 -5.23
C SER A 184 -12.37 16.44 -5.20
N GLN A 185 -12.89 16.97 -6.31
CA GLN A 185 -13.23 18.40 -6.46
C GLN A 185 -14.18 18.94 -5.40
N ASN A 186 -15.10 18.11 -4.91
CA ASN A 186 -16.13 18.50 -3.95
C ASN A 186 -15.94 17.90 -2.55
N ALA A 187 -14.74 17.41 -2.24
CA ALA A 187 -14.48 16.81 -0.95
C ALA A 187 -14.46 17.86 0.16
N THR A 188 -15.19 17.58 1.25
CA THR A 188 -15.12 18.41 2.47
C THR A 188 -13.90 17.96 3.27
N VAL A 189 -12.94 18.85 3.44
CA VAL A 189 -11.68 18.59 4.14
C VAL A 189 -11.72 19.21 5.52
N LYS A 190 -11.26 18.45 6.52
CA LYS A 190 -11.05 18.92 7.88
C LYS A 190 -9.67 18.42 8.35
N GLU A 191 -8.87 19.32 8.93
CA GLU A 191 -7.61 18.93 9.52
C GLU A 191 -7.82 17.91 10.65
N ASP A 192 -7.17 16.76 10.54
CA ASP A 192 -7.15 15.74 11.60
C ASP A 192 -5.90 15.94 12.45
N VAL A 193 -6.09 16.63 13.59
CA VAL A 193 -5.00 16.98 14.51
C VAL A 193 -4.32 15.75 15.08
N GLN A 194 -5.07 14.65 15.31
CA GLN A 194 -4.52 13.41 15.83
C GLN A 194 -3.61 12.72 14.80
N LEU A 195 -4.10 12.55 13.58
CA LEU A 195 -3.31 11.96 12.51
C LEU A 195 -2.06 12.78 12.20
N LYS A 196 -2.19 14.11 12.20
CA LYS A 196 -1.06 15.02 12.02
C LYS A 196 -0.01 14.84 13.12
N ALA A 197 -0.42 14.79 14.37
CA ALA A 197 0.49 14.60 15.50
C ALA A 197 1.19 13.23 15.48
N ILE A 198 0.49 12.17 15.06
CA ILE A 198 1.10 10.84 14.91
C ILE A 198 2.13 10.86 13.75
N PHE A 199 1.79 11.48 12.63
CA PHE A 199 2.67 11.59 11.47
C PHE A 199 3.99 12.31 11.82
N GLU A 200 3.95 13.37 12.64
CA GLU A 200 5.14 14.10 13.06
C GLU A 200 6.14 13.22 13.86
N LYS A 201 5.71 12.11 14.43
CA LYS A 201 6.60 11.14 15.09
C LYS A 201 7.49 10.36 14.10
N LEU A 202 7.20 10.42 12.81
CA LEU A 202 7.99 9.75 11.76
C LEU A 202 9.19 10.61 11.30
N LYS A 203 9.15 11.90 11.59
CA LYS A 203 10.20 12.88 11.23
C LYS A 203 11.26 12.94 12.31
#